data_a1a9adb29bef2ff3713a4e39e266d238
#
_entry.id   a1a9adb29bef2ff3713a4e39e266d238
#
_cell.length_a   1.000
_cell.length_b   1.000
_cell.length_c   1.000
_cell.angle_alpha   90.00
_cell.angle_beta   90.00
_cell.angle_gamma   90.00
#
_symmetry.space_group_name_H-M   'P 1'
#
loop_
_entity.id
_entity.type
_entity.pdbx_description
1 polymer ?
#
loop_
_entity_poly.entity_id
_entity_poly.type
_entity_poly.pdbx_seq_one_letter_code
_entity_poly.pdbx_strand_id
1 'polypeptide(L)'
;FLDVLANANFADFDDYSSIVNTTVNGTTLSTSTRIGYRWLTDDSAWMLGVNGGYDTREMATGSTDNGVPVTNSQEVDFQQVAFGIEAVSDTWNVNVYALVPVDDTEYQLNSVYNGGSLDTYGVDVGYSITPEFETSIGYYYQKGDLGYADGSGVQGRVAYNIGSGFSIGTNLSYDDAFDGRVSADILYRFASPKATTAPIKKGLNAPTIKRLTDGVKERDVRVHDVQCSRGTTEYAVTFRVCTI
;
A
#
# COMPACT_ATOMS: atom_id res chain seq x y z
N PHE A 1 -18.55 -8.25 2.38
CA PHE A 1 -17.57 -8.78 1.42
C PHE A 1 -16.34 -9.33 2.12
N LEU A 2 -15.66 -10.22 1.45
CA LEU A 2 -14.32 -10.69 1.78
C LEU A 2 -13.44 -10.40 0.55
N ASP A 3 -12.29 -9.80 0.77
CA ASP A 3 -11.33 -9.46 -0.28
C ASP A 3 -9.94 -9.94 0.15
N VAL A 4 -9.31 -10.75 -0.68
CA VAL A 4 -7.99 -11.33 -0.43
C VAL A 4 -7.08 -11.00 -1.59
N LEU A 5 -5.90 -10.48 -1.29
CA LEU A 5 -4.87 -10.14 -2.26
C LEU A 5 -3.57 -10.86 -1.87
N ALA A 6 -2.88 -11.37 -2.85
CA ALA A 6 -1.50 -11.83 -2.73
C ALA A 6 -0.66 -11.15 -3.81
N ASN A 7 0.45 -10.56 -3.42
CA ASN A 7 1.39 -9.94 -4.33
C ASN A 7 2.72 -10.70 -4.27
N ALA A 8 3.30 -10.95 -5.43
CA ALA A 8 4.69 -11.36 -5.52
C ALA A 8 5.52 -10.12 -5.87
N ASN A 9 6.48 -9.81 -5.01
CA ASN A 9 7.40 -8.71 -5.21
C ASN A 9 8.70 -9.28 -5.80
N PHE A 10 9.03 -8.83 -6.99
CA PHE A 10 10.25 -9.23 -7.67
C PHE A 10 11.23 -8.06 -7.61
N ALA A 11 12.39 -8.28 -7.02
CA ALA A 11 13.45 -7.31 -7.04
C ALA A 11 14.72 -8.01 -7.47
N ASP A 12 14.99 -7.94 -8.74
CA ASP A 12 16.23 -8.39 -9.34
C ASP A 12 16.83 -7.29 -10.22
N PHE A 13 16.51 -6.06 -9.91
CA PHE A 13 17.07 -4.89 -10.55
C PHE A 13 18.14 -4.33 -9.62
N ASP A 14 19.37 -4.29 -10.08
CA ASP A 14 20.48 -3.70 -9.38
C ASP A 14 20.07 -2.36 -8.75
N ASP A 15 20.15 -2.29 -7.42
CA ASP A 15 19.96 -1.12 -6.57
C ASP A 15 18.55 -0.54 -6.41
N TYR A 16 17.47 -1.24 -6.76
CA TYR A 16 16.12 -0.77 -6.49
C TYR A 16 15.30 -1.76 -5.67
N SER A 17 14.93 -1.35 -4.49
CA SER A 17 13.81 -1.93 -3.76
C SER A 17 12.49 -1.32 -4.24
N SER A 18 11.47 -2.13 -4.41
CA SER A 18 10.17 -1.65 -4.89
C SER A 18 9.44 -0.73 -3.90
N ILE A 19 9.84 -0.65 -2.63
CA ILE A 19 9.06 0.07 -1.60
C ILE A 19 9.92 0.69 -0.50
N VAL A 20 11.11 0.20 -0.27
CA VAL A 20 12.08 0.70 0.70
C VAL A 20 13.40 0.80 -0.03
N ASN A 21 14.30 1.63 0.40
CA ASN A 21 15.65 1.70 -0.17
C ASN A 21 16.49 0.44 0.11
N THR A 22 15.89 -0.69 0.39
CA THR A 22 16.54 -1.99 0.59
C THR A 22 16.38 -2.88 -0.62
N THR A 23 17.43 -3.57 -1.00
CA THR A 23 17.40 -4.57 -2.05
C THR A 23 16.70 -5.83 -1.53
N VAL A 24 15.57 -6.17 -2.11
CA VAL A 24 14.86 -7.41 -1.79
C VAL A 24 15.64 -8.59 -2.35
N ASN A 25 15.94 -9.57 -1.54
CA ASN A 25 16.64 -10.78 -2.00
C ASN A 25 15.65 -11.79 -2.58
N GLY A 26 15.55 -11.83 -3.91
CA GLY A 26 14.69 -12.77 -4.61
C GLY A 26 13.21 -12.31 -4.68
N THR A 27 12.31 -13.27 -4.63
CA THR A 27 10.87 -13.03 -4.66
C THR A 27 10.30 -13.07 -3.25
N THR A 28 9.68 -11.99 -2.79
CA THR A 28 8.95 -11.96 -1.53
C THR A 28 7.44 -11.90 -1.77
N LEU A 29 6.68 -12.44 -0.83
CA LEU A 29 5.23 -12.45 -0.89
C LEU A 29 4.65 -11.45 0.12
N SER A 30 3.70 -10.66 -0.33
CA SER A 30 2.84 -9.90 0.57
C SER A 30 1.40 -10.36 0.43
N THR A 31 0.71 -10.42 1.56
CA THR A 31 -0.70 -10.81 1.59
C THR A 31 -1.55 -9.76 2.26
N SER A 32 -2.79 -9.66 1.84
CA SER A 32 -3.76 -8.75 2.43
C SER A 32 -5.13 -9.39 2.45
N THR A 33 -5.77 -9.34 3.60
CA THR A 33 -7.14 -9.81 3.77
C THR A 33 -7.99 -8.69 4.34
N ARG A 34 -9.13 -8.41 3.71
CA ARG A 34 -10.12 -7.43 4.17
C ARG A 34 -11.48 -8.09 4.30
N ILE A 35 -12.15 -7.80 5.40
CA ILE A 35 -13.55 -8.07 5.60
C ILE A 35 -14.29 -6.75 5.79
N GLY A 36 -15.45 -6.61 5.18
CA GLY A 36 -16.18 -5.35 5.27
C GLY A 36 -17.65 -5.47 4.91
N TYR A 37 -18.31 -4.36 5.13
CA TYR A 37 -19.71 -4.20 4.79
C TYR A 37 -19.91 -2.96 3.94
N ARG A 38 -20.67 -3.09 2.86
CA ARG A 38 -21.01 -2.01 1.92
C ARG A 38 -22.51 -1.92 1.77
N TRP A 39 -23.01 -0.71 1.71
CA TRP A 39 -24.44 -0.44 1.48
C TRP A 39 -24.62 0.74 0.55
N LEU A 40 -25.76 0.81 -0.08
CA LEU A 40 -26.15 1.93 -0.92
C LEU A 40 -27.01 2.90 -0.11
N THR A 41 -26.89 4.20 -0.41
CA THR A 41 -27.85 5.20 0.06
C THR A 41 -29.23 4.95 -0.56
N ASP A 42 -30.29 5.51 0.02
CA ASP A 42 -31.68 5.29 -0.42
C ASP A 42 -31.90 5.66 -1.89
N ASP A 43 -31.22 6.69 -2.37
CA ASP A 43 -31.23 7.11 -3.77
C ASP A 43 -30.24 6.34 -4.66
N SER A 44 -29.47 5.44 -4.07
CA SER A 44 -28.39 4.69 -4.74
C SER A 44 -27.34 5.57 -5.43
N ALA A 45 -27.24 6.85 -5.05
CA ALA A 45 -26.24 7.76 -5.59
C ALA A 45 -24.85 7.50 -5.01
N TRP A 46 -24.80 6.97 -3.78
CA TRP A 46 -23.57 6.64 -3.08
C TRP A 46 -23.58 5.20 -2.57
N MET A 47 -22.43 4.56 -2.68
CA MET A 47 -22.08 3.38 -1.91
C MET A 47 -21.22 3.84 -0.73
N LEU A 48 -21.59 3.42 0.46
CA LEU A 48 -20.81 3.62 1.66
C LEU A 48 -20.26 2.27 2.12
N GLY A 49 -19.07 2.27 2.70
CA GLY A 49 -18.45 1.04 3.16
C GLY A 49 -17.54 1.25 4.36
N VAL A 50 -17.41 0.19 5.13
CA VAL A 50 -16.42 0.06 6.20
C VAL A 50 -15.72 -1.29 6.06
N ASN A 51 -14.43 -1.33 6.34
CA ASN A 51 -13.67 -2.55 6.29
C ASN A 51 -12.57 -2.58 7.35
N GLY A 52 -12.13 -3.77 7.67
CA GLY A 52 -10.96 -4.01 8.48
C GLY A 52 -10.24 -5.24 7.97
N GLY A 53 -8.97 -5.38 8.33
CA GLY A 53 -8.22 -6.52 7.87
C GLY A 53 -6.80 -6.58 8.37
N TYR A 54 -6.04 -7.45 7.72
CA TYR A 54 -4.70 -7.82 8.12
C TYR A 54 -3.82 -7.97 6.88
N ASP A 55 -2.64 -7.39 6.95
CA ASP A 55 -1.65 -7.42 5.88
C ASP A 55 -0.34 -7.97 6.42
N THR A 56 0.36 -8.71 5.57
CA THR A 56 1.72 -9.17 5.84
C THR A 56 2.64 -8.80 4.70
N ARG A 57 3.89 -8.56 5.03
CA ARG A 57 4.94 -8.30 4.08
C ARG A 57 6.24 -8.89 4.54
N GLU A 58 6.72 -9.85 3.78
CA GLU A 58 8.04 -10.41 3.90
C GLU A 58 9.09 -9.45 3.34
N MET A 59 10.18 -9.26 4.09
CA MET A 59 11.35 -8.50 3.66
C MET A 59 12.63 -9.26 3.91
N ALA A 60 13.51 -9.21 2.91
CA ALA A 60 14.87 -9.72 3.01
C ALA A 60 15.82 -8.76 2.29
N THR A 61 17.06 -8.68 2.75
CA THR A 61 18.11 -7.95 2.03
C THR A 61 19.03 -8.93 1.32
N GLY A 62 19.58 -8.52 0.17
CA GLY A 62 20.59 -9.29 -0.56
C GLY A 62 21.98 -9.20 0.07
N SER A 63 23.00 -9.55 -0.71
CA SER A 63 24.41 -9.42 -0.32
C SER A 63 24.92 -7.98 -0.33
N THR A 64 24.19 -7.09 -0.99
CA THR A 64 24.40 -5.65 -0.99
C THR A 64 23.08 -4.95 -0.71
N ASP A 65 23.16 -3.84 -0.02
CA ASP A 65 22.02 -3.01 0.29
C ASP A 65 22.39 -1.56 0.00
N ASN A 66 21.67 -0.92 -0.93
CA ASN A 66 22.03 0.41 -1.45
C ASN A 66 23.52 0.54 -1.86
N GLY A 67 24.07 -0.48 -2.51
CA GLY A 67 25.49 -0.52 -2.89
C GLY A 67 26.47 -0.80 -1.74
N VAL A 68 25.99 -1.02 -0.51
CA VAL A 68 26.81 -1.35 0.65
C VAL A 68 26.82 -2.87 0.86
N PRO A 69 28.00 -3.54 0.87
CA PRO A 69 28.07 -4.97 1.19
C PRO A 69 27.55 -5.24 2.61
N VAL A 70 26.63 -6.18 2.72
CA VAL A 70 26.02 -6.59 3.98
C VAL A 70 26.27 -8.08 4.25
N THR A 71 26.21 -8.43 5.53
CA THR A 71 26.28 -9.83 6.00
C THR A 71 25.12 -10.09 6.97
N ASN A 72 24.90 -11.36 7.30
CA ASN A 72 23.83 -11.76 8.22
C ASN A 72 22.45 -11.25 7.80
N SER A 73 22.15 -11.31 6.50
CA SER A 73 20.82 -11.00 5.99
C SER A 73 19.78 -11.91 6.63
N GLN A 74 18.71 -11.32 7.10
CA GLN A 74 17.58 -12.01 7.69
C GLN A 74 16.34 -11.76 6.83
N GLU A 75 15.48 -12.75 6.82
CA GLU A 75 14.13 -12.66 6.26
C GLU A 75 13.17 -12.40 7.41
N VAL A 76 12.43 -11.34 7.35
CA VAL A 76 11.53 -10.87 8.41
C VAL A 76 10.16 -10.55 7.86
N ASP A 77 9.13 -10.80 8.66
CA ASP A 77 7.75 -10.54 8.30
C ASP A 77 7.21 -9.33 9.06
N PHE A 78 6.87 -8.28 8.33
CA PHE A 78 6.13 -7.15 8.87
C PHE A 78 4.64 -7.38 8.73
N GLN A 79 3.88 -7.01 9.75
CA GLN A 79 2.46 -7.26 9.87
C GLN A 79 1.74 -5.97 10.28
N GLN A 80 0.50 -5.80 9.77
CA GLN A 80 -0.33 -4.67 10.19
C GLN A 80 -1.81 -5.03 10.21
N VAL A 81 -2.56 -4.38 11.08
CA VAL A 81 -4.01 -4.31 11.00
C VAL A 81 -4.40 -3.06 10.22
N ALA A 82 -5.51 -3.16 9.52
CA ALA A 82 -5.99 -2.07 8.69
C ALA A 82 -7.46 -1.80 8.92
N PHE A 83 -7.82 -0.52 8.84
CA PHE A 83 -9.19 -0.03 8.90
C PHE A 83 -9.44 0.94 7.76
N GLY A 84 -10.62 0.85 7.15
CA GLY A 84 -10.99 1.71 6.04
C GLY A 84 -12.46 2.11 6.09
N ILE A 85 -12.72 3.35 5.66
CA ILE A 85 -14.06 3.89 5.42
C ILE A 85 -14.06 4.41 4.00
N GLU A 86 -15.08 4.08 3.23
CA GLU A 86 -15.20 4.46 1.83
C GLU A 86 -16.56 5.06 1.51
N ALA A 87 -16.56 6.04 0.63
CA ALA A 87 -17.75 6.62 0.03
C ALA A 87 -17.52 6.76 -1.47
N VAL A 88 -18.34 6.09 -2.28
CA VAL A 88 -18.14 6.00 -3.73
C VAL A 88 -19.44 6.30 -4.46
N SER A 89 -19.36 7.18 -5.45
CA SER A 89 -20.44 7.47 -6.40
C SER A 89 -20.03 7.07 -7.82
N ASP A 90 -20.82 7.43 -8.79
CA ASP A 90 -20.48 7.25 -10.22
C ASP A 90 -19.19 7.95 -10.61
N THR A 91 -18.94 9.11 -10.00
CA THR A 91 -17.89 10.04 -10.40
C THR A 91 -16.81 10.19 -9.35
N TRP A 92 -17.19 10.19 -8.07
CA TRP A 92 -16.30 10.45 -6.94
C TRP A 92 -16.07 9.21 -6.10
N ASN A 93 -14.86 9.08 -5.59
CA ASN A 93 -14.58 8.16 -4.50
C ASN A 93 -13.76 8.87 -3.42
N VAL A 94 -14.09 8.59 -2.17
CA VAL A 94 -13.35 9.07 -1.00
C VAL A 94 -13.03 7.84 -0.16
N ASN A 95 -11.79 7.75 0.27
CA ASN A 95 -11.30 6.66 1.09
C ASN A 95 -10.51 7.23 2.26
N VAL A 96 -10.82 6.82 3.47
CA VAL A 96 -10.07 7.16 4.69
C VAL A 96 -9.56 5.86 5.28
N TYR A 97 -8.31 5.81 5.66
CA TYR A 97 -7.69 4.58 6.13
C TYR A 97 -6.71 4.80 7.27
N ALA A 98 -6.54 3.73 8.05
CA ALA A 98 -5.52 3.60 9.07
C ALA A 98 -4.86 2.23 8.92
N LEU A 99 -3.55 2.21 8.82
CA LEU A 99 -2.70 1.02 8.76
C LEU A 99 -1.79 1.08 9.98
N VAL A 100 -1.93 0.11 10.86
CA VAL A 100 -1.26 0.10 12.16
C VAL A 100 -0.45 -1.19 12.28
N PRO A 101 0.88 -1.12 12.28
CA PRO A 101 1.74 -2.26 12.51
C PRO A 101 1.40 -2.96 13.82
N VAL A 102 1.55 -4.27 13.81
CA VAL A 102 1.32 -5.13 14.97
C VAL A 102 2.46 -6.13 15.10
N ASP A 103 2.60 -6.74 16.26
CA ASP A 103 3.70 -7.61 16.61
C ASP A 103 5.02 -6.82 16.70
N ASP A 104 6.15 -7.44 16.39
CA ASP A 104 7.43 -6.74 16.37
C ASP A 104 7.47 -5.78 15.18
N THR A 105 7.61 -4.50 15.46
CA THR A 105 7.58 -3.42 14.47
C THR A 105 8.98 -3.05 13.98
N GLU A 106 10.03 -3.52 14.65
CA GLU A 106 11.43 -3.28 14.29
C GLU A 106 12.20 -4.58 14.19
N TYR A 107 12.96 -4.75 13.11
CA TYR A 107 13.83 -5.92 12.92
C TYR A 107 15.20 -5.50 12.41
N GLN A 108 16.21 -6.24 12.84
CA GLN A 108 17.52 -6.18 12.18
C GLN A 108 17.44 -6.94 10.86
N LEU A 109 17.62 -6.25 9.75
CA LEU A 109 17.56 -6.84 8.40
C LEU A 109 18.89 -7.49 8.02
N ASN A 110 20.01 -6.89 8.45
CA ASN A 110 21.36 -7.39 8.19
C ASN A 110 22.38 -6.72 9.14
N SER A 111 23.67 -6.89 8.88
CA SER A 111 24.73 -6.30 9.69
C SER A 111 24.80 -4.78 9.69
N VAL A 112 24.04 -4.12 8.81
CA VAL A 112 24.13 -2.67 8.55
C VAL A 112 22.80 -1.98 8.78
N TYR A 113 21.67 -2.63 8.48
CA TYR A 113 20.35 -2.00 8.46
C TYR A 113 19.36 -2.64 9.43
N ASN A 114 18.57 -1.81 10.07
CA ASN A 114 17.34 -2.17 10.77
C ASN A 114 16.14 -1.68 9.95
N GLY A 115 15.10 -2.49 9.85
CA GLY A 115 13.82 -2.12 9.25
C GLY A 115 12.78 -1.87 10.32
N GLY A 116 11.95 -0.85 10.12
CA GLY A 116 10.81 -0.53 10.99
C GLY A 116 9.54 -0.27 10.18
N SER A 117 8.44 -0.89 10.58
CA SER A 117 7.15 -0.66 9.96
C SER A 117 6.52 0.65 10.45
N LEU A 118 5.66 1.25 9.61
CA LEU A 118 5.14 2.58 9.82
C LEU A 118 3.62 2.56 10.02
N ASP A 119 3.16 3.15 11.12
CA ASP A 119 1.78 3.62 11.20
C ASP A 119 1.49 4.54 10.02
N THR A 120 0.36 4.35 9.36
CA THR A 120 -0.04 5.20 8.24
C THR A 120 -1.51 5.55 8.34
N TYR A 121 -1.81 6.83 8.30
CA TYR A 121 -3.17 7.38 8.32
C TYR A 121 -3.35 8.27 7.10
N GLY A 122 -4.38 8.03 6.31
CA GLY A 122 -4.53 8.77 5.08
C GLY A 122 -5.97 8.97 4.61
N VAL A 123 -6.08 9.86 3.64
CA VAL A 123 -7.30 10.15 2.91
C VAL A 123 -7.00 10.32 1.44
N ASP A 124 -7.80 9.66 0.61
CA ASP A 124 -7.73 9.74 -0.85
C ASP A 124 -9.05 10.24 -1.40
N VAL A 125 -8.97 11.08 -2.42
CA VAL A 125 -10.11 11.53 -3.20
C VAL A 125 -9.85 11.20 -4.66
N GLY A 126 -10.74 10.41 -5.24
CA GLY A 126 -10.66 9.99 -6.64
C GLY A 126 -11.81 10.55 -7.46
N TYR A 127 -11.54 10.68 -8.73
CA TYR A 127 -12.48 11.18 -9.74
C TYR A 127 -12.42 10.28 -10.98
N SER A 128 -13.58 9.77 -11.39
CA SER A 128 -13.74 9.01 -12.63
C SER A 128 -14.00 9.99 -13.77
N ILE A 129 -13.01 10.21 -14.62
CA ILE A 129 -13.11 11.08 -15.81
C ILE A 129 -14.01 10.41 -16.85
N THR A 130 -13.85 9.11 -17.02
CA THR A 130 -14.74 8.22 -17.79
C THR A 130 -14.96 6.94 -16.98
N PRO A 131 -15.89 6.06 -17.36
CA PRO A 131 -16.06 4.77 -16.71
C PRO A 131 -14.80 3.88 -16.71
N GLU A 132 -13.88 4.14 -17.63
CA GLU A 132 -12.65 3.40 -17.79
C GLU A 132 -11.45 4.11 -17.16
N PHE A 133 -11.49 5.44 -16.99
CA PHE A 133 -10.35 6.24 -16.57
C PHE A 133 -10.60 6.94 -15.24
N GLU A 134 -9.84 6.55 -14.24
CA GLU A 134 -9.92 7.07 -12.87
C GLU A 134 -8.59 7.72 -12.47
N THR A 135 -8.69 8.84 -11.77
CA THR A 135 -7.54 9.50 -11.13
C THR A 135 -7.84 9.73 -9.67
N SER A 136 -6.82 9.75 -8.83
CA SER A 136 -6.96 10.13 -7.42
C SER A 136 -5.75 10.89 -6.91
N ILE A 137 -5.99 11.67 -5.88
CA ILE A 137 -4.98 12.32 -5.06
C ILE A 137 -5.23 11.96 -3.61
N GLY A 138 -4.17 11.85 -2.83
CA GLY A 138 -4.25 11.53 -1.42
C GLY A 138 -3.22 12.28 -0.60
N TYR A 139 -3.52 12.36 0.68
CA TYR A 139 -2.63 12.86 1.71
C TYR A 139 -2.55 11.81 2.81
N TYR A 140 -1.35 11.57 3.32
CA TYR A 140 -1.14 10.68 4.43
C TYR A 140 -0.12 11.24 5.43
N TYR A 141 -0.25 10.78 6.66
CA TYR A 141 0.75 10.93 7.70
C TYR A 141 1.27 9.55 8.09
N GLN A 142 2.57 9.43 8.26
CA GLN A 142 3.22 8.20 8.69
C GLN A 142 4.10 8.44 9.91
N LYS A 143 4.24 7.41 10.74
CA LYS A 143 5.07 7.43 11.94
C LYS A 143 5.61 6.04 12.22
N GLY A 144 6.87 5.95 12.59
CA GLY A 144 7.52 4.71 12.96
C GLY A 144 8.35 4.82 14.23
N ASP A 145 8.63 3.70 14.85
CA ASP A 145 9.38 3.63 16.10
C ASP A 145 10.86 4.03 15.92
N LEU A 146 11.41 3.82 14.71
CA LEU A 146 12.77 4.26 14.38
C LEU A 146 12.92 5.79 14.27
N GLY A 147 11.80 6.52 14.16
CA GLY A 147 11.74 7.99 14.25
C GLY A 147 12.33 8.77 13.07
N TYR A 148 12.72 8.10 11.98
CA TYR A 148 13.33 8.76 10.82
C TYR A 148 12.36 8.95 9.65
N ALA A 149 11.22 8.28 9.68
CA ALA A 149 10.22 8.30 8.63
C ALA A 149 8.94 9.03 9.04
N ASP A 150 8.97 9.73 10.17
CA ASP A 150 7.83 10.49 10.65
C ASP A 150 7.57 11.69 9.75
N GLY A 151 6.37 11.80 9.22
CA GLY A 151 6.04 12.93 8.38
C GLY A 151 4.80 12.73 7.54
N SER A 152 4.53 13.76 6.75
CA SER A 152 3.40 13.79 5.84
C SER A 152 3.85 13.48 4.42
N GLY A 153 2.96 12.85 3.67
CA GLY A 153 3.17 12.60 2.25
C GLY A 153 1.94 12.89 1.42
N VAL A 154 2.16 12.99 0.14
CA VAL A 154 1.12 13.11 -0.87
C VAL A 154 1.25 11.97 -1.86
N GLN A 155 0.12 11.55 -2.39
CA GLN A 155 0.09 10.50 -3.42
C GLN A 155 -0.89 10.85 -4.52
N GLY A 156 -0.63 10.32 -5.71
CA GLY A 156 -1.50 10.44 -6.85
C GLY A 156 -1.55 9.11 -7.59
N ARG A 157 -2.70 8.79 -8.16
CA ARG A 157 -2.88 7.60 -8.97
C ARG A 157 -3.65 7.92 -10.24
N VAL A 158 -3.25 7.27 -11.30
CA VAL A 158 -3.99 7.21 -12.55
C VAL A 158 -4.22 5.75 -12.88
N ALA A 159 -5.46 5.37 -13.16
CA ALA A 159 -5.83 4.00 -13.49
C ALA A 159 -6.71 3.95 -14.76
N TYR A 160 -6.47 2.94 -15.58
CA TYR A 160 -7.24 2.69 -16.78
C TYR A 160 -7.75 1.24 -16.80
N ASN A 161 -9.06 1.10 -16.93
CA ASN A 161 -9.72 -0.20 -17.04
C ASN A 161 -9.81 -0.61 -18.53
N ILE A 162 -9.01 -1.58 -18.91
CA ILE A 162 -8.93 -2.09 -20.30
C ILE A 162 -10.19 -2.91 -20.65
N GLY A 163 -10.95 -3.36 -19.65
CA GLY A 163 -12.08 -4.27 -19.81
C GLY A 163 -11.71 -5.73 -19.50
N SER A 164 -12.72 -6.60 -19.53
CA SER A 164 -12.55 -8.04 -19.24
C SER A 164 -11.90 -8.35 -17.88
N GLY A 165 -11.99 -7.43 -16.93
CA GLY A 165 -11.40 -7.57 -15.60
C GLY A 165 -9.95 -7.07 -15.48
N PHE A 166 -9.35 -6.58 -16.57
CA PHE A 166 -8.00 -6.02 -16.53
C PHE A 166 -8.03 -4.51 -16.29
N SER A 167 -7.16 -4.05 -15.43
CA SER A 167 -6.83 -2.64 -15.26
C SER A 167 -5.33 -2.45 -15.07
N ILE A 168 -4.84 -1.30 -15.51
CA ILE A 168 -3.47 -0.85 -15.28
C ILE A 168 -3.51 0.43 -14.47
N GLY A 169 -2.53 0.62 -13.62
CA GLY A 169 -2.40 1.81 -12.78
C GLY A 169 -0.97 2.28 -12.67
N THR A 170 -0.83 3.56 -12.41
CA THR A 170 0.45 4.20 -12.06
C THR A 170 0.22 5.02 -10.81
N ASN A 171 1.10 4.84 -9.84
CA ASN A 171 1.09 5.56 -8.58
C ASN A 171 2.33 6.44 -8.50
N LEU A 172 2.13 7.63 -7.97
CA LEU A 172 3.17 8.60 -7.65
C LEU A 172 3.02 8.94 -6.19
N SER A 173 4.10 8.98 -5.44
CA SER A 173 4.07 9.48 -4.06
C SER A 173 5.34 10.26 -3.75
N TYR A 174 5.21 11.17 -2.80
CA TYR A 174 6.31 11.94 -2.26
C TYR A 174 6.11 12.13 -0.77
N ASP A 175 7.12 11.82 0.00
CA ASP A 175 7.21 12.11 1.43
C ASP A 175 8.68 12.28 1.85
N ASP A 176 8.89 12.80 3.05
CA ASP A 176 10.22 13.11 3.56
C ASP A 176 11.07 11.85 3.84
N ALA A 177 10.43 10.69 4.00
CA ALA A 177 11.14 9.45 4.30
C ALA A 177 11.65 8.71 3.06
N PHE A 178 10.87 8.76 1.99
CA PHE A 178 11.11 7.95 0.80
C PHE A 178 11.30 8.77 -0.47
N ASP A 179 11.29 10.09 -0.36
CA ASP A 179 11.35 11.00 -1.52
C ASP A 179 10.26 10.71 -2.56
N GLY A 180 10.55 10.95 -3.82
CA GLY A 180 9.64 10.71 -4.93
C GLY A 180 9.68 9.25 -5.36
N ARG A 181 8.51 8.59 -5.35
CA ARG A 181 8.37 7.20 -5.81
C ARG A 181 7.36 7.10 -6.94
N VAL A 182 7.66 6.21 -7.88
CA VAL A 182 6.79 5.86 -9.00
C VAL A 182 6.63 4.35 -9.01
N SER A 183 5.39 3.88 -9.07
CA SER A 183 5.10 2.46 -9.27
C SER A 183 4.01 2.26 -10.31
N ALA A 184 4.00 1.10 -10.93
CA ALA A 184 2.95 0.69 -11.86
C ALA A 184 2.40 -0.67 -11.44
N ASP A 185 1.11 -0.88 -11.64
CA ASP A 185 0.45 -2.13 -11.34
C ASP A 185 -0.44 -2.58 -12.51
N ILE A 186 -0.58 -3.89 -12.61
CA ILE A 186 -1.57 -4.53 -13.47
C ILE A 186 -2.46 -5.37 -12.56
N LEU A 187 -3.75 -5.07 -12.55
CA LEU A 187 -4.74 -5.81 -11.78
C LEU A 187 -5.58 -6.66 -12.72
N TYR A 188 -5.77 -7.93 -12.38
CA TYR A 188 -6.75 -8.78 -13.01
C TYR A 188 -7.79 -9.26 -12.00
N ARG A 189 -9.05 -8.96 -12.26
CA ARG A 189 -10.17 -9.38 -11.43
C ARG A 189 -10.81 -10.64 -12.00
N PHE A 190 -10.66 -11.75 -11.30
CA PHE A 190 -11.40 -12.97 -11.58
C PHE A 190 -12.88 -12.78 -11.24
N ALA A 191 -13.77 -13.28 -12.05
CA ALA A 191 -15.22 -13.15 -11.86
C ALA A 191 -15.72 -11.69 -11.86
N SER A 192 -15.23 -10.88 -12.79
CA SER A 192 -15.95 -9.65 -13.14
C SER A 192 -17.40 -10.06 -13.48
N PRO A 193 -18.42 -9.53 -12.78
CA PRO A 193 -19.79 -9.88 -13.12
C PRO A 193 -19.96 -9.53 -14.61
N LYS A 194 -20.21 -10.55 -15.43
CA LYS A 194 -20.73 -10.31 -16.79
C LYS A 194 -21.90 -9.36 -16.60
N ALA A 195 -21.88 -8.23 -17.29
CA ALA A 195 -22.96 -7.28 -17.23
C ALA A 195 -24.27 -8.09 -17.36
N THR A 196 -24.88 -8.34 -16.23
CA THR A 196 -26.13 -9.10 -16.19
C THR A 196 -27.11 -8.17 -16.86
N THR A 197 -27.58 -8.55 -18.02
CA THR A 197 -28.69 -7.91 -18.76
C THR A 197 -30.02 -8.04 -18.00
N ALA A 198 -29.98 -8.24 -16.68
CA ALA A 198 -31.17 -8.12 -15.85
C ALA A 198 -31.65 -6.67 -15.92
N PRO A 199 -32.94 -6.43 -16.20
CA PRO A 199 -33.47 -5.08 -16.27
C PRO A 199 -33.25 -4.41 -14.91
N ILE A 200 -32.30 -3.46 -14.87
CA ILE A 200 -32.04 -2.63 -13.69
C ILE A 200 -33.35 -1.89 -13.40
N LYS A 201 -33.88 -2.07 -12.21
CA LYS A 201 -35.04 -1.29 -11.78
C LYS A 201 -34.75 0.19 -12.02
N LYS A 202 -35.66 0.88 -12.71
CA LYS A 202 -35.57 2.32 -12.94
C LYS A 202 -35.27 3.03 -11.63
N GLY A 203 -34.11 3.70 -11.55
CA GLY A 203 -33.70 4.48 -10.38
C GLY A 203 -32.40 4.03 -9.70
N LEU A 204 -31.78 2.93 -10.12
CA LEU A 204 -30.48 2.50 -9.59
C LEU A 204 -29.35 2.93 -10.55
N ASN A 205 -28.37 3.66 -10.06
CA ASN A 205 -27.18 4.02 -10.84
C ASN A 205 -26.29 2.78 -11.02
N ALA A 206 -26.29 2.23 -12.23
CA ALA A 206 -25.54 1.01 -12.54
C ALA A 206 -24.02 1.10 -12.23
N PRO A 207 -23.34 2.24 -12.44
CA PRO A 207 -21.94 2.40 -12.05
C PRO A 207 -21.71 2.23 -10.55
N THR A 208 -22.50 2.88 -9.70
CA THR A 208 -22.37 2.79 -8.24
C THR A 208 -22.57 1.36 -7.73
N ILE A 209 -23.50 0.61 -8.31
CA ILE A 209 -23.71 -0.81 -7.98
C ILE A 209 -22.48 -1.64 -8.32
N LYS A 210 -21.80 -1.37 -9.43
CA LYS A 210 -20.58 -2.09 -9.81
C LYS A 210 -19.46 -1.89 -8.78
N ARG A 211 -19.44 -0.73 -8.09
CA ARG A 211 -18.46 -0.43 -7.04
C ARG A 211 -18.60 -1.31 -5.79
N LEU A 212 -19.74 -1.94 -5.57
CA LEU A 212 -19.93 -2.90 -4.47
C LEU A 212 -18.93 -4.06 -4.49
N THR A 213 -18.39 -4.39 -5.65
CA THR A 213 -17.42 -5.47 -5.87
C THR A 213 -16.00 -4.99 -6.08
N ASP A 214 -15.73 -3.70 -5.98
CA ASP A 214 -14.38 -3.16 -6.13
C ASP A 214 -13.49 -3.61 -4.97
N GLY A 215 -12.21 -3.84 -5.26
CA GLY A 215 -11.21 -4.14 -4.25
C GLY A 215 -10.96 -2.95 -3.32
N VAL A 216 -10.59 -3.24 -2.08
CA VAL A 216 -10.12 -2.23 -1.14
C VAL A 216 -8.76 -1.71 -1.60
N LYS A 217 -8.50 -0.42 -1.46
CA LYS A 217 -7.31 0.22 -2.02
C LYS A 217 -6.10 0.05 -1.10
N GLU A 218 -5.94 0.81 -0.10
CA GLU A 218 -4.71 0.90 0.70
C GLU A 218 -4.40 -0.39 1.48
N ARG A 219 -3.32 -1.09 1.08
CA ARG A 219 -2.95 -2.42 1.60
C ARG A 219 -1.47 -2.61 1.85
N ASP A 220 -0.66 -1.58 1.61
CA ASP A 220 0.79 -1.71 1.65
C ASP A 220 1.32 -1.60 3.07
N VAL A 221 2.13 -2.56 3.50
CA VAL A 221 2.91 -2.45 4.74
C VAL A 221 4.12 -1.59 4.42
N ARG A 222 4.16 -0.37 4.92
CA ARG A 222 5.27 0.55 4.73
C ARG A 222 6.36 0.26 5.75
N VAL A 223 7.57 0.10 5.26
CA VAL A 223 8.75 -0.17 6.09
C VAL A 223 9.83 0.82 5.72
N HIS A 224 10.44 1.42 6.71
CA HIS A 224 11.62 2.26 6.57
C HIS A 224 12.85 1.56 7.15
N ASP A 225 13.95 1.60 6.43
CA ASP A 225 15.22 1.09 6.90
C ASP A 225 16.14 2.23 7.38
N VAL A 226 16.91 1.94 8.39
CA VAL A 226 17.88 2.86 8.97
C VAL A 226 19.21 2.17 9.08
N GLN A 227 20.26 2.82 8.57
CA GLN A 227 21.62 2.32 8.70
C GLN A 227 22.06 2.30 10.17
N CYS A 228 22.48 1.14 10.65
CA CYS A 228 23.09 1.00 11.96
C CYS A 228 24.45 1.68 11.96
N SER A 229 24.62 2.68 12.82
CA SER A 229 25.90 3.37 12.98
C SER A 229 26.91 2.46 13.65
N ARG A 230 27.88 1.92 12.91
CA ARG A 230 29.13 1.45 13.52
C ARG A 230 29.92 2.66 13.95
N GLY A 231 30.13 2.78 15.28
CA GLY A 231 30.81 3.91 15.90
C GLY A 231 32.05 4.39 15.15
N THR A 232 31.89 5.47 14.43
CA THR A 232 32.95 6.41 14.08
C THR A 232 32.55 7.74 14.70
N THR A 233 33.31 8.12 15.69
CA THR A 233 33.34 9.45 16.27
C THR A 233 33.56 10.47 15.15
N GLU A 234 32.56 11.28 14.88
CA GLU A 234 32.54 12.64 14.38
C GLU A 234 31.41 12.87 13.39
N TYR A 235 30.43 13.46 13.92
CA TYR A 235 29.31 14.30 13.48
C TYR A 235 28.02 13.85 14.19
N ALA A 236 27.53 14.74 15.02
CA ALA A 236 26.36 14.53 15.86
C ALA A 236 25.06 14.51 15.02
N VAL A 237 24.74 13.35 14.51
CA VAL A 237 23.38 12.94 14.18
C VAL A 237 23.08 11.82 15.14
N THR A 238 21.95 11.89 15.83
CA THR A 238 21.57 10.93 16.85
C THR A 238 21.24 9.58 16.20
N PHE A 239 22.23 8.73 16.03
CA PHE A 239 22.05 7.37 15.56
C PHE A 239 21.70 6.46 16.73
N ARG A 240 20.65 5.66 16.61
CA ARG A 240 20.47 4.53 17.51
C ARG A 240 21.56 3.50 17.20
N VAL A 241 22.29 3.11 18.23
CA VAL A 241 23.31 2.06 18.13
C VAL A 241 22.58 0.73 18.04
N CYS A 242 22.76 0.01 16.95
CA CYS A 242 22.38 -1.38 16.90
C CYS A 242 23.31 -2.17 17.82
N THR A 243 22.80 -2.63 18.94
CA THR A 243 23.50 -3.57 19.82
C THR A 243 23.41 -4.97 19.21
N ILE A 244 24.56 -5.54 18.88
CA ILE A 244 24.71 -6.95 18.49
C ILE A 244 24.54 -7.82 19.73
#